data_e03aa679211e5ca5219d9f2f6a7625d0
#
_entry.id   e03aa679211e5ca5219d9f2f6a7625d0
#
_cell.length_a   1.000
_cell.length_b   1.000
_cell.length_c   1.000
_cell.angle_alpha   90.00
_cell.angle_beta   90.00
_cell.angle_gamma   90.00
#
_symmetry.space_group_name_H-M   'P 1'
#
loop_
_entity.id
_entity.type
_entity.pdbx_description
1 polymer ?
#
loop_
_entity_poly.entity_id
_entity_poly.type
_entity_poly.pdbx_seq_one_letter_code
_entity_poly.pdbx_strand_id
1 'polypeptide(L)'
;MSSNLHFEIAIIGAGGIGSNLIVNLVPALHRGDMLDSTDSITIRVYDSDEVSESNLSHQRFSPDQIGMKKTDAIRANVLPFIGEKLSLVSCPWDVRREADLVPYDMAIVAVDSSLAREAVHSLSGFWLDLRCRGDGYVALDFRVVQEYVSMMTPDQSGMSCQLDGAISSGNIQFGHAMAASHGSQWAVQMMRIISGNNGSLPEPQIANLSFGTLSKNPMNEESLVNAEDVEPFSHPPQSIQYRISRGNVNSPEVVETIAKLAQDEDWPSLWAISDRMKREVSVLFDSQGKIFVDIGTQGEVVMSPPYGAEIPFRLWIHTHPWDSYWSETDRDTISCYSGILEEAIVLGHDHYKRTRPTVRNDDHPRLSEHGPLSSWTEEEITPYIPIMGARD
;
A
#
# COMPACT_ATOMS: atom_id res chain seq x y z
N MET A 1 41.21 12.17 12.49
CA MET A 1 40.61 13.34 11.86
C MET A 1 39.12 13.18 12.06
N SER A 2 38.46 14.04 12.90
CA SER A 2 36.99 13.99 13.02
C SER A 2 36.48 14.53 11.69
N SER A 3 35.82 13.67 10.92
CA SER A 3 35.07 14.13 9.77
C SER A 3 33.92 14.99 10.29
N ASN A 4 33.88 16.26 9.90
CA ASN A 4 32.73 17.12 10.17
C ASN A 4 31.50 16.47 9.51
N LEU A 5 30.62 15.91 10.31
CA LEU A 5 29.44 15.21 9.82
C LEU A 5 28.21 16.13 9.96
N HIS A 6 27.75 16.66 8.83
CA HIS A 6 26.57 17.48 8.73
C HIS A 6 25.48 16.69 7.99
N PHE A 7 24.26 16.65 8.50
CA PHE A 7 23.12 16.05 7.82
C PHE A 7 22.13 17.09 7.35
N GLU A 8 21.78 17.02 6.07
CA GLU A 8 20.68 17.77 5.45
C GLU A 8 19.56 16.81 5.04
N ILE A 9 18.41 16.92 5.70
CA ILE A 9 17.25 16.04 5.46
C ILE A 9 16.14 16.86 4.82
N ALA A 10 15.70 16.49 3.63
CA ALA A 10 14.55 17.09 2.97
C ALA A 10 13.28 16.29 3.28
N ILE A 11 12.26 16.91 3.87
CA ILE A 11 10.94 16.33 4.07
C ILE A 11 9.96 17.12 3.21
N ILE A 12 9.39 16.47 2.20
CA ILE A 12 8.46 17.07 1.25
C ILE A 12 7.05 16.67 1.67
N GLY A 13 6.28 17.63 2.17
CA GLY A 13 4.94 17.51 2.74
C GLY A 13 4.91 17.62 4.26
N ALA A 14 4.04 18.46 4.78
CA ALA A 14 3.73 18.61 6.21
C ALA A 14 2.27 18.22 6.53
N GLY A 15 1.66 17.39 5.68
CA GLY A 15 0.31 16.86 5.85
C GLY A 15 0.20 15.74 6.88
N GLY A 16 -0.72 14.81 6.68
CA GLY A 16 -0.98 13.69 7.61
C GLY A 16 0.26 12.88 7.95
N ILE A 17 1.03 12.46 6.95
CA ILE A 17 2.26 11.69 7.16
C ILE A 17 3.39 12.61 7.67
N GLY A 18 3.69 13.68 6.95
CA GLY A 18 4.86 14.51 7.23
C GLY A 18 4.83 15.18 8.60
N SER A 19 3.68 15.69 9.04
CA SER A 19 3.56 16.29 10.38
C SER A 19 3.78 15.28 11.49
N ASN A 20 3.23 14.04 11.34
CA ASN A 20 3.45 12.95 12.28
C ASN A 20 4.91 12.47 12.27
N LEU A 21 5.54 12.38 11.09
CA LEU A 21 6.95 12.01 10.95
C LEU A 21 7.86 13.01 11.68
N ILE A 22 7.63 14.30 11.51
CA ILE A 22 8.45 15.36 12.12
C ILE A 22 8.36 15.31 13.65
N VAL A 23 7.15 15.18 14.21
CA VAL A 23 6.99 15.09 15.68
C VAL A 23 7.53 13.81 16.28
N ASN A 24 7.69 12.75 15.50
CA ASN A 24 8.38 11.54 15.93
C ASN A 24 9.90 11.68 15.81
N LEU A 25 10.38 12.17 14.67
CA LEU A 25 11.81 12.19 14.32
C LEU A 25 12.60 13.23 15.13
N VAL A 26 12.10 14.48 15.22
CA VAL A 26 12.84 15.57 15.87
C VAL A 26 13.13 15.29 17.35
N PRO A 27 12.17 14.85 18.19
CA PRO A 27 12.47 14.45 19.56
C PRO A 27 13.43 13.25 19.65
N ALA A 28 13.33 12.30 18.71
CA ALA A 28 14.22 11.13 18.70
C ALA A 28 15.68 11.51 18.37
N LEU A 29 15.90 12.56 17.56
CA LEU A 29 17.21 13.09 17.22
C LEU A 29 17.77 14.07 18.25
N HIS A 30 16.91 14.62 19.11
CA HIS A 30 17.31 15.67 20.07
C HIS A 30 18.32 15.19 21.12
N ARG A 31 18.37 13.88 21.42
CA ARG A 31 19.25 13.29 22.42
C ARG A 31 19.89 12.00 21.93
N GLY A 32 21.09 11.72 22.41
CA GLY A 32 21.79 10.47 22.20
C GLY A 32 22.97 10.60 21.25
N ASP A 33 23.67 9.50 21.09
CA ASP A 33 24.97 9.41 20.40
C ASP A 33 24.96 9.95 18.95
N MET A 34 23.79 9.91 18.29
CA MET A 34 23.66 10.44 16.93
C MET A 34 23.95 11.95 16.91
N LEU A 35 23.26 12.72 17.76
CA LEU A 35 23.45 14.17 17.82
C LEU A 35 24.84 14.51 18.40
N ASP A 36 25.33 13.73 19.35
CA ASP A 36 26.63 13.94 19.97
C ASP A 36 27.77 13.72 18.98
N SER A 37 27.62 12.75 18.07
CA SER A 37 28.61 12.37 17.05
C SER A 37 28.55 13.19 15.76
N THR A 38 27.55 14.07 15.61
CA THR A 38 27.40 14.96 14.46
C THR A 38 27.70 16.41 14.81
N ASP A 39 28.12 17.20 13.81
CA ASP A 39 28.29 18.65 13.96
C ASP A 39 26.94 19.38 13.86
N SER A 40 26.11 18.97 12.91
CA SER A 40 24.72 19.51 12.79
C SER A 40 23.80 18.58 12.02
N ILE A 41 22.51 18.67 12.34
CA ILE A 41 21.39 18.06 11.62
C ILE A 41 20.40 19.17 11.25
N THR A 42 20.17 19.34 9.95
CA THR A 42 19.19 20.30 9.43
C THR A 42 18.05 19.54 8.75
N ILE A 43 16.83 19.75 9.21
CA ILE A 43 15.63 19.22 8.59
C ILE A 43 14.92 20.37 7.85
N ARG A 44 14.79 20.26 6.53
CA ARG A 44 14.03 21.20 5.70
C ARG A 44 12.67 20.62 5.36
N VAL A 45 11.63 21.36 5.70
CA VAL A 45 10.24 20.92 5.48
C VAL A 45 9.62 21.78 4.38
N TYR A 46 9.17 21.13 3.31
CA TYR A 46 8.59 21.77 2.12
C TYR A 46 7.09 21.52 2.08
N ASP A 47 6.29 22.56 2.11
CA ASP A 47 4.83 22.52 1.98
C ASP A 47 4.29 23.94 1.81
N SER A 48 3.52 24.22 0.75
CA SER A 48 2.97 25.56 0.49
C SER A 48 1.67 25.84 1.22
N ASP A 49 1.02 24.81 1.78
CA ASP A 49 -0.32 24.90 2.36
C ASP A 49 -0.36 25.65 3.69
N GLU A 50 -1.58 26.04 4.05
CA GLU A 50 -1.94 26.55 5.36
C GLU A 50 -2.72 25.52 6.17
N VAL A 51 -2.61 25.62 7.48
CA VAL A 51 -3.39 24.80 8.41
C VAL A 51 -4.88 25.17 8.29
N SER A 52 -5.72 24.19 8.06
CA SER A 52 -7.18 24.32 8.05
C SER A 52 -7.81 23.49 9.16
N GLU A 53 -9.09 23.74 9.45
CA GLU A 53 -9.84 23.03 10.47
C GLU A 53 -9.89 21.51 10.21
N SER A 54 -10.02 21.09 8.94
CA SER A 54 -10.02 19.67 8.55
C SER A 54 -8.71 18.95 8.81
N ASN A 55 -7.61 19.68 8.98
CA ASN A 55 -6.30 19.10 9.28
C ASN A 55 -6.16 18.66 10.74
N LEU A 56 -6.91 19.26 11.66
CA LEU A 56 -6.73 19.06 13.11
C LEU A 56 -7.01 17.63 13.57
N SER A 57 -7.81 16.88 12.85
CA SER A 57 -8.23 15.53 13.23
C SER A 57 -7.11 14.48 13.07
N HIS A 58 -6.16 14.68 12.13
CA HIS A 58 -5.17 13.66 11.77
C HIS A 58 -3.77 14.20 11.46
N GLN A 59 -3.60 15.52 11.45
CA GLN A 59 -2.31 16.20 11.34
C GLN A 59 -1.91 16.78 12.69
N ARG A 60 -0.65 17.07 12.88
CA ARG A 60 -0.10 17.52 14.17
C ARG A 60 -0.15 19.03 14.32
N PHE A 61 -1.35 19.56 14.21
CA PHE A 61 -1.63 20.99 14.37
C PHE A 61 -2.68 21.22 15.46
N SER A 62 -2.67 22.42 16.04
CA SER A 62 -3.62 22.87 17.06
C SER A 62 -4.56 23.96 16.52
N PRO A 63 -5.73 24.19 17.15
CA PRO A 63 -6.71 25.17 16.66
C PRO A 63 -6.18 26.59 16.53
N ASP A 64 -5.23 26.99 17.36
CA ASP A 64 -4.57 28.31 17.33
C ASP A 64 -3.61 28.49 16.16
N GLN A 65 -3.29 27.43 15.44
CA GLN A 65 -2.42 27.44 14.26
C GLN A 65 -3.19 27.54 12.94
N ILE A 66 -4.53 27.55 12.96
CA ILE A 66 -5.33 27.70 11.73
C ILE A 66 -4.94 29.00 11.01
N GLY A 67 -4.65 28.89 9.69
CA GLY A 67 -4.18 29.99 8.85
C GLY A 67 -2.67 30.20 8.84
N MET A 68 -1.91 29.50 9.70
CA MET A 68 -0.45 29.50 9.61
C MET A 68 0.02 28.60 8.45
N LYS A 69 1.18 28.90 7.87
CA LYS A 69 1.84 27.94 6.98
C LYS A 69 2.13 26.63 7.73
N LYS A 70 1.79 25.47 7.14
CA LYS A 70 1.99 24.17 7.77
C LYS A 70 3.45 23.98 8.22
N THR A 71 4.39 24.43 7.41
CA THR A 71 5.83 24.36 7.71
C THR A 71 6.23 25.18 8.93
N ASP A 72 5.63 26.36 9.14
CA ASP A 72 5.88 27.20 10.32
C ASP A 72 5.18 26.62 11.56
N ALA A 73 3.95 26.14 11.40
CA ALA A 73 3.17 25.52 12.48
C ALA A 73 3.89 24.29 13.03
N ILE A 74 4.36 23.38 12.15
CA ILE A 74 5.06 22.18 12.62
C ILE A 74 6.43 22.51 13.24
N ARG A 75 7.12 23.54 12.74
CA ARG A 75 8.35 24.04 13.34
C ARG A 75 8.10 24.55 14.76
N ALA A 76 7.01 25.27 14.99
CA ALA A 76 6.62 25.75 16.32
C ALA A 76 6.37 24.59 17.28
N ASN A 77 5.73 23.49 16.82
CA ASN A 77 5.41 22.31 17.63
C ASN A 77 6.64 21.55 18.11
N VAL A 78 7.74 21.59 17.37
CA VAL A 78 8.99 20.90 17.74
C VAL A 78 10.06 21.86 18.26
N LEU A 79 9.74 23.14 18.42
CA LEU A 79 10.67 24.16 18.90
C LEU A 79 11.42 23.78 20.20
N PRO A 80 10.80 23.11 21.20
CA PRO A 80 11.50 22.72 22.43
C PRO A 80 12.67 21.74 22.21
N PHE A 81 12.74 21.07 21.06
CA PHE A 81 13.77 20.09 20.69
C PHE A 81 14.84 20.64 19.77
N ILE A 82 14.68 21.87 19.25
CA ILE A 82 15.60 22.53 18.34
C ILE A 82 16.69 23.26 19.15
N GLY A 83 17.94 23.21 18.66
CA GLY A 83 19.09 23.81 19.31
C GLY A 83 20.25 24.07 18.32
N GLU A 84 21.45 24.27 18.82
CA GLU A 84 22.59 24.59 17.98
C GLU A 84 22.94 23.50 16.94
N LYS A 85 22.79 22.24 17.33
CA LYS A 85 23.11 21.09 16.48
C LYS A 85 21.91 20.50 15.72
N LEU A 86 20.66 20.79 16.12
CA LEU A 86 19.45 20.28 15.47
C LEU A 86 18.56 21.44 15.08
N SER A 87 18.34 21.65 13.81
CA SER A 87 17.51 22.71 13.27
C SER A 87 16.41 22.20 12.37
N LEU A 88 15.25 22.88 12.37
CA LEU A 88 14.18 22.69 11.40
C LEU A 88 13.95 23.99 10.65
N VAL A 89 14.04 23.94 9.32
CA VAL A 89 13.89 25.08 8.42
C VAL A 89 12.57 24.94 7.68
N SER A 90 11.72 25.97 7.80
CA SER A 90 10.46 26.11 7.08
C SER A 90 10.73 26.52 5.63
N CYS A 91 10.20 25.76 4.67
CA CYS A 91 10.27 26.00 3.25
C CYS A 91 8.83 26.04 2.68
N PRO A 92 8.13 27.20 2.75
CA PRO A 92 6.71 27.30 2.44
C PRO A 92 6.44 27.35 0.92
N TRP A 93 6.96 26.39 0.17
CA TRP A 93 6.73 26.24 -1.28
C TRP A 93 6.66 24.77 -1.70
N ASP A 94 6.03 24.52 -2.85
CA ASP A 94 5.92 23.19 -3.45
C ASP A 94 7.24 22.76 -4.09
N VAL A 95 7.52 21.48 -3.98
CA VAL A 95 8.56 20.81 -4.77
C VAL A 95 7.90 20.21 -6.00
N ARG A 96 8.39 20.58 -7.19
CA ARG A 96 7.92 20.07 -8.49
C ARG A 96 9.04 19.49 -9.35
N ARG A 97 10.29 19.80 -9.00
CA ARG A 97 11.50 19.35 -9.68
C ARG A 97 12.66 19.38 -8.68
N GLU A 98 13.72 18.64 -8.98
CA GLU A 98 14.92 18.56 -8.12
C GLU A 98 15.49 19.94 -7.77
N ALA A 99 15.47 20.89 -8.72
CA ALA A 99 16.00 22.26 -8.52
C ALA A 99 15.26 23.07 -7.45
N ASP A 100 14.08 22.63 -7.02
CA ASP A 100 13.32 23.27 -5.93
C ASP A 100 13.82 22.83 -4.55
N LEU A 101 14.68 21.83 -4.47
CA LEU A 101 15.32 21.32 -3.26
C LEU A 101 16.68 21.98 -3.04
N VAL A 102 16.98 22.30 -1.80
CA VAL A 102 18.36 22.61 -1.37
C VAL A 102 19.16 21.29 -1.32
N PRO A 103 20.49 21.29 -1.50
CA PRO A 103 21.29 20.08 -1.34
C PRO A 103 20.94 19.32 -0.06
N TYR A 104 20.84 18.00 -0.16
CA TYR A 104 20.39 17.09 0.91
C TYR A 104 21.20 15.79 0.86
N ASP A 105 21.29 15.10 2.00
CA ASP A 105 21.85 13.76 2.11
C ASP A 105 20.76 12.70 1.90
N MET A 106 19.52 13.01 2.31
CA MET A 106 18.34 12.16 2.10
C MET A 106 17.07 12.98 1.91
N ALA A 107 16.13 12.45 1.11
CA ALA A 107 14.83 13.06 0.85
C ALA A 107 13.69 12.11 1.24
N ILE A 108 12.66 12.62 1.92
CA ILE A 108 11.45 11.87 2.27
C ILE A 108 10.27 12.61 1.67
N VAL A 109 9.55 11.98 0.74
CA VAL A 109 8.35 12.55 0.13
C VAL A 109 7.10 11.95 0.75
N ALA A 110 6.20 12.81 1.20
CA ALA A 110 4.97 12.46 1.90
C ALA A 110 3.79 13.38 1.47
N VAL A 111 3.70 13.62 0.16
CA VAL A 111 2.64 14.41 -0.49
C VAL A 111 1.81 13.53 -1.41
N ASP A 112 0.68 14.05 -1.87
CA ASP A 112 -0.18 13.42 -2.87
C ASP A 112 0.15 13.82 -4.32
N SER A 113 1.06 14.78 -4.52
CA SER A 113 1.48 15.26 -5.84
C SER A 113 2.40 14.27 -6.56
N SER A 114 1.99 13.80 -7.74
CA SER A 114 2.81 12.95 -8.62
C SER A 114 4.11 13.66 -9.02
N LEU A 115 4.06 14.95 -9.36
CA LEU A 115 5.23 15.73 -9.75
C LEU A 115 6.31 15.79 -8.66
N ALA A 116 5.90 15.98 -7.39
CA ALA A 116 6.84 15.99 -6.29
C ALA A 116 7.46 14.61 -6.06
N ARG A 117 6.69 13.53 -6.21
CA ARG A 117 7.20 12.15 -6.14
C ARG A 117 8.18 11.86 -7.25
N GLU A 118 7.82 12.17 -8.51
CA GLU A 118 8.71 11.99 -9.66
C GLU A 118 10.02 12.76 -9.50
N ALA A 119 9.96 14.00 -9.00
CA ALA A 119 11.14 14.79 -8.69
C ALA A 119 12.06 14.09 -7.69
N VAL A 120 11.50 13.45 -6.65
CA VAL A 120 12.27 12.69 -5.65
C VAL A 120 12.77 11.36 -6.21
N HIS A 121 11.96 10.62 -6.97
CA HIS A 121 12.36 9.34 -7.56
C HIS A 121 13.47 9.47 -8.62
N SER A 122 13.62 10.65 -9.23
CA SER A 122 14.70 10.93 -10.19
C SER A 122 16.05 11.21 -9.52
N LEU A 123 16.08 11.35 -8.18
CA LEU A 123 17.30 11.65 -7.44
C LEU A 123 18.25 10.47 -7.45
N SER A 124 19.55 10.74 -7.59
CA SER A 124 20.60 9.72 -7.50
C SER A 124 20.99 9.35 -6.07
N GLY A 125 20.39 10.02 -5.06
CA GLY A 125 20.70 9.87 -3.64
C GLY A 125 19.71 8.95 -2.90
N PHE A 126 19.75 9.03 -1.57
CA PHE A 126 18.86 8.27 -0.71
C PHE A 126 17.48 8.96 -0.61
N TRP A 127 16.44 8.25 -0.98
CA TRP A 127 15.08 8.76 -0.88
C TRP A 127 14.11 7.72 -0.34
N LEU A 128 13.00 8.20 0.23
CA LEU A 128 11.88 7.41 0.72
C LEU A 128 10.57 8.08 0.30
N ASP A 129 9.66 7.32 -0.29
CA ASP A 129 8.29 7.75 -0.65
C ASP A 129 7.28 7.07 0.28
N LEU A 130 6.53 7.88 1.01
CA LEU A 130 5.51 7.46 1.95
C LEU A 130 4.13 7.87 1.45
N ARG A 131 3.23 6.91 1.39
CA ARG A 131 1.85 7.11 0.97
C ARG A 131 0.91 6.50 2.00
N CYS A 132 -0.28 7.03 2.13
CA CYS A 132 -1.32 6.40 2.93
C CYS A 132 -2.70 6.70 2.37
N ARG A 133 -3.62 5.78 2.65
CA ARG A 133 -5.05 5.98 2.49
C ARG A 133 -5.78 5.15 3.53
N GLY A 134 -6.64 5.80 4.32
CA GLY A 134 -7.33 5.13 5.41
C GLY A 134 -6.36 4.51 6.43
N ASP A 135 -6.50 3.23 6.70
CA ASP A 135 -5.65 2.46 7.59
C ASP A 135 -4.41 1.83 6.90
N GLY A 136 -4.31 1.96 5.56
CA GLY A 136 -3.21 1.44 4.78
C GLY A 136 -2.09 2.44 4.51
N TYR A 137 -0.89 1.93 4.27
CA TYR A 137 0.25 2.72 3.82
C TYR A 137 1.17 1.96 2.86
N VAL A 138 1.91 2.73 2.09
CA VAL A 138 2.98 2.27 1.20
C VAL A 138 4.26 3.00 1.57
N ALA A 139 5.36 2.26 1.64
CA ALA A 139 6.71 2.79 1.76
C ALA A 139 7.57 2.22 0.64
N LEU A 140 8.06 3.08 -0.26
CA LEU A 140 8.99 2.76 -1.34
C LEU A 140 10.28 3.55 -1.11
N ASP A 141 11.44 2.98 -1.37
CA ASP A 141 12.69 3.73 -1.28
C ASP A 141 13.62 3.43 -2.47
N PHE A 142 14.77 4.05 -2.48
CA PHE A 142 15.79 3.96 -3.54
C PHE A 142 16.24 2.52 -3.88
N ARG A 143 15.89 1.52 -3.07
CA ARG A 143 16.17 0.10 -3.31
C ARG A 143 15.15 -0.55 -4.26
N VAL A 144 13.98 0.08 -4.45
CA VAL A 144 12.92 -0.44 -5.31
C VAL A 144 13.24 -0.13 -6.77
N VAL A 145 13.02 -1.08 -7.67
CA VAL A 145 13.27 -0.89 -9.11
C VAL A 145 12.43 0.27 -9.66
N GLN A 146 13.05 1.08 -10.52
CA GLN A 146 12.45 2.32 -11.02
C GLN A 146 11.16 2.08 -11.81
N GLU A 147 11.06 0.97 -12.51
CA GLU A 147 9.86 0.57 -13.26
C GLU A 147 8.67 0.40 -12.32
N TYR A 148 8.87 -0.27 -11.17
CA TYR A 148 7.82 -0.45 -10.18
C TYR A 148 7.42 0.88 -9.53
N VAL A 149 8.41 1.72 -9.18
CA VAL A 149 8.15 3.05 -8.61
C VAL A 149 7.33 3.91 -9.59
N SER A 150 7.67 3.89 -10.88
CA SER A 150 6.98 4.64 -11.93
C SER A 150 5.53 4.14 -12.09
N MET A 151 5.32 2.83 -12.09
CA MET A 151 3.99 2.22 -12.15
C MET A 151 3.10 2.63 -10.97
N MET A 152 3.68 2.68 -9.77
CA MET A 152 2.98 3.09 -8.55
C MET A 152 2.75 4.61 -8.46
N THR A 153 3.23 5.39 -9.44
CA THR A 153 3.13 6.85 -9.42
C THR A 153 2.41 7.37 -10.69
N PRO A 154 1.15 6.96 -10.93
CA PRO A 154 0.38 7.49 -12.05
C PRO A 154 0.09 8.98 -11.85
N ASP A 155 -0.09 9.70 -12.95
CA ASP A 155 -0.54 11.10 -12.92
C ASP A 155 -2.00 11.15 -12.45
N GLN A 156 -2.19 11.37 -11.16
CA GLN A 156 -3.49 11.44 -10.50
C GLN A 156 -3.65 12.74 -9.73
N SER A 157 -4.89 13.22 -9.63
CA SER A 157 -5.22 14.30 -8.71
C SER A 157 -4.94 13.87 -7.27
N GLY A 158 -4.39 14.78 -6.47
CA GLY A 158 -4.09 14.56 -5.05
C GLY A 158 -5.30 14.01 -4.28
N MET A 159 -5.05 13.00 -3.46
CA MET A 159 -6.08 12.37 -2.62
C MET A 159 -5.77 12.54 -1.14
N SER A 160 -6.80 12.73 -0.32
CA SER A 160 -6.66 12.80 1.13
C SER A 160 -6.10 11.50 1.71
N CYS A 161 -5.29 11.62 2.78
CA CYS A 161 -4.87 10.48 3.61
C CYS A 161 -6.04 9.78 4.29
N GLN A 162 -7.17 10.47 4.49
CA GLN A 162 -8.39 9.91 5.08
C GLN A 162 -9.37 9.52 4.00
N LEU A 163 -10.16 8.50 4.26
CA LEU A 163 -11.28 8.13 3.40
C LEU A 163 -12.36 9.22 3.41
N ASP A 164 -13.12 9.29 2.34
CA ASP A 164 -14.22 10.26 2.23
C ASP A 164 -15.24 10.05 3.35
N GLY A 165 -15.61 11.14 4.01
CA GLY A 165 -16.51 11.09 5.15
C GLY A 165 -15.90 10.66 6.49
N ALA A 166 -14.67 10.15 6.53
CA ALA A 166 -14.02 9.69 7.76
C ALA A 166 -13.88 10.81 8.81
N ILE A 167 -13.51 12.01 8.36
CA ILE A 167 -13.36 13.17 9.27
C ILE A 167 -14.72 13.57 9.84
N SER A 168 -15.75 13.70 9.01
CA SER A 168 -17.09 14.15 9.44
C SER A 168 -17.81 13.12 10.32
N SER A 169 -17.54 11.84 10.13
CA SER A 169 -18.10 10.76 10.95
C SER A 169 -17.29 10.48 12.23
N GLY A 170 -16.11 11.07 12.37
CA GLY A 170 -15.18 10.77 13.47
C GLY A 170 -14.45 9.43 13.34
N ASN A 171 -14.56 8.76 12.19
CA ASN A 171 -13.89 7.48 11.90
C ASN A 171 -12.50 7.71 11.31
N ILE A 172 -11.62 8.32 12.10
CA ILE A 172 -10.24 8.61 11.68
C ILE A 172 -9.43 7.32 11.61
N GLN A 173 -8.76 7.11 10.48
CA GLN A 173 -7.89 5.97 10.25
C GLN A 173 -6.41 6.36 10.31
N PHE A 174 -5.56 5.46 10.77
CA PHE A 174 -4.19 5.77 11.22
C PHE A 174 -3.08 5.28 10.28
N GLY A 175 -3.37 4.95 9.03
CA GLY A 175 -2.36 4.60 8.03
C GLY A 175 -1.26 5.67 7.89
N HIS A 176 -1.63 6.95 8.01
CA HIS A 176 -0.70 8.07 8.02
C HIS A 176 0.32 8.01 9.18
N ALA A 177 -0.12 7.56 10.37
CA ALA A 177 0.76 7.43 11.54
C ALA A 177 1.71 6.24 11.38
N MET A 178 1.26 5.13 10.77
CA MET A 178 2.12 3.99 10.43
C MET A 178 3.19 4.40 9.41
N ALA A 179 2.80 5.06 8.33
CA ALA A 179 3.74 5.59 7.34
C ALA A 179 4.78 6.50 7.98
N ALA A 180 4.34 7.41 8.87
CA ALA A 180 5.23 8.31 9.60
C ALA A 180 6.20 7.56 10.53
N SER A 181 5.74 6.51 11.21
CA SER A 181 6.59 5.67 12.07
C SER A 181 7.64 4.91 11.26
N HIS A 182 7.24 4.35 10.11
CA HIS A 182 8.16 3.72 9.16
C HIS A 182 9.22 4.71 8.68
N GLY A 183 8.81 5.92 8.24
CA GLY A 183 9.73 6.97 7.79
C GLY A 183 10.68 7.46 8.87
N SER A 184 10.20 7.58 10.11
CA SER A 184 11.06 7.97 11.25
C SER A 184 12.14 6.92 11.52
N GLN A 185 11.76 5.63 11.52
CA GLN A 185 12.70 4.54 11.68
C GLN A 185 13.71 4.48 10.52
N TRP A 186 13.22 4.64 9.28
CA TRP A 186 14.07 4.66 8.08
C TRP A 186 15.09 5.80 8.15
N ALA A 187 14.68 7.01 8.49
CA ALA A 187 15.56 8.18 8.57
C ALA A 187 16.69 7.98 9.62
N VAL A 188 16.35 7.51 10.83
CA VAL A 188 17.34 7.23 11.87
C VAL A 188 18.33 6.15 11.42
N GLN A 189 17.86 5.06 10.80
CA GLN A 189 18.74 3.99 10.32
C GLN A 189 19.62 4.45 9.16
N MET A 190 19.06 5.29 8.25
CA MET A 190 19.82 5.83 7.13
C MET A 190 20.94 6.76 7.62
N MET A 191 20.67 7.62 8.58
CA MET A 191 21.71 8.45 9.22
C MET A 191 22.83 7.60 9.83
N ARG A 192 22.48 6.49 10.51
CA ARG A 192 23.47 5.55 11.06
C ARG A 192 24.34 4.95 9.96
N ILE A 193 23.76 4.53 8.85
CA ILE A 193 24.48 3.97 7.70
C ILE A 193 25.41 5.01 7.08
N ILE A 194 24.94 6.23 6.84
CA ILE A 194 25.76 7.33 6.28
C ILE A 194 26.92 7.68 7.24
N SER A 195 26.69 7.59 8.55
CA SER A 195 27.75 7.79 9.57
C SER A 195 28.74 6.62 9.68
N GLY A 196 28.61 5.58 8.86
CA GLY A 196 29.46 4.39 8.93
C GLY A 196 29.15 3.43 10.08
N ASN A 197 28.00 3.59 10.74
CA ASN A 197 27.53 2.70 11.79
C ASN A 197 26.64 1.60 11.21
N ASN A 198 26.50 0.49 11.95
CA ASN A 198 25.52 -0.54 11.59
C ASN A 198 24.10 0.03 11.68
N GLY A 199 23.36 -0.07 10.58
CA GLY A 199 21.95 0.28 10.49
C GLY A 199 21.20 -0.78 9.72
N SER A 200 19.92 -0.97 10.04
CA SER A 200 19.01 -1.86 9.32
C SER A 200 17.79 -1.05 8.88
N LEU A 201 17.70 -0.74 7.60
CA LEU A 201 16.57 -0.03 7.04
C LEU A 201 15.31 -0.90 7.12
N PRO A 202 14.17 -0.31 7.47
CA PRO A 202 12.89 -0.98 7.25
C PRO A 202 12.74 -1.37 5.78
N GLU A 203 12.12 -2.51 5.52
CA GLU A 203 11.89 -2.96 4.15
C GLU A 203 10.80 -2.12 3.47
N PRO A 204 10.96 -1.80 2.16
CA PRO A 204 9.85 -1.27 1.37
C PRO A 204 8.66 -2.21 1.47
N GLN A 205 7.46 -1.67 1.70
CA GLN A 205 6.30 -2.53 1.92
C GLN A 205 4.98 -1.80 1.65
N ILE A 206 3.96 -2.61 1.38
CA ILE A 206 2.54 -2.23 1.45
C ILE A 206 1.96 -2.93 2.68
N ALA A 207 1.32 -2.19 3.55
CA ALA A 207 0.72 -2.72 4.77
C ALA A 207 -0.49 -1.92 5.20
N ASN A 208 -1.35 -2.52 6.01
CA ASN A 208 -2.42 -1.82 6.71
C ASN A 208 -2.56 -2.30 8.15
N LEU A 209 -3.32 -1.55 8.96
CA LEU A 209 -3.53 -1.88 10.37
C LEU A 209 -4.37 -3.13 10.58
N SER A 210 -5.33 -3.37 9.69
CA SER A 210 -6.28 -4.47 9.82
C SER A 210 -5.64 -5.83 9.50
N PHE A 211 -4.77 -5.88 8.48
CA PHE A 211 -4.23 -7.13 7.93
C PHE A 211 -2.70 -7.27 8.08
N GLY A 212 -2.02 -6.22 8.50
CA GLY A 212 -0.57 -6.23 8.63
C GLY A 212 0.15 -5.96 7.30
N THR A 213 1.28 -6.64 7.07
CA THR A 213 2.06 -6.46 5.84
C THR A 213 1.44 -7.24 4.70
N LEU A 214 0.99 -6.54 3.65
CA LEU A 214 0.38 -7.12 2.44
C LEU A 214 1.45 -7.52 1.41
N SER A 215 2.53 -6.76 1.30
CA SER A 215 3.66 -7.07 0.43
C SER A 215 4.96 -6.61 1.09
N LYS A 216 5.98 -7.45 1.05
CA LYS A 216 7.36 -7.13 1.47
C LYS A 216 8.22 -6.98 0.24
N ASN A 217 9.17 -6.07 0.34
CA ASN A 217 10.23 -5.72 -0.61
C ASN A 217 10.15 -6.43 -1.97
N PRO A 218 9.69 -5.75 -3.03
CA PRO A 218 9.64 -6.33 -4.37
C PRO A 218 11.02 -6.65 -4.96
N MET A 219 12.10 -6.45 -4.20
CA MET A 219 13.49 -6.58 -4.63
C MET A 219 14.24 -7.79 -4.05
N ASN A 220 13.65 -8.56 -3.13
CA ASN A 220 14.38 -9.67 -2.56
C ASN A 220 14.34 -10.86 -3.54
N GLU A 221 15.50 -11.19 -4.13
CA GLU A 221 15.64 -12.38 -5.01
C GLU A 221 15.18 -13.67 -4.29
N GLU A 222 15.23 -13.71 -2.95
CA GLU A 222 14.66 -14.80 -2.16
C GLU A 222 13.13 -14.85 -2.20
N SER A 223 12.46 -13.72 -2.47
CA SER A 223 11.01 -13.68 -2.72
C SER A 223 10.65 -14.19 -4.12
N LEU A 224 11.61 -14.20 -5.06
CA LEU A 224 11.45 -14.79 -6.39
C LEU A 224 11.29 -16.31 -6.35
N VAL A 225 11.77 -16.96 -5.29
CA VAL A 225 11.73 -18.44 -5.18
C VAL A 225 10.36 -18.96 -4.73
N ASN A 226 9.47 -18.09 -4.23
CA ASN A 226 8.13 -18.47 -3.73
C ASN A 226 6.97 -18.00 -4.60
N ALA A 227 7.20 -17.19 -5.62
CA ALA A 227 6.23 -16.99 -6.69
C ALA A 227 6.45 -18.09 -7.73
N GLU A 228 6.10 -19.33 -7.39
CA GLU A 228 6.04 -20.41 -8.36
C GLU A 228 5.03 -19.99 -9.42
N ASP A 229 5.48 -19.87 -10.68
CA ASP A 229 4.58 -19.79 -11.82
C ASP A 229 3.72 -21.05 -11.75
N VAL A 230 2.44 -20.89 -11.43
CA VAL A 230 1.55 -22.02 -11.35
C VAL A 230 1.23 -22.44 -12.77
N GLU A 231 1.75 -23.58 -13.19
CA GLU A 231 1.36 -24.21 -14.44
C GLU A 231 -0.03 -24.85 -14.23
N PRO A 232 -1.10 -24.31 -14.87
CA PRO A 232 -2.45 -24.79 -14.62
C PRO A 232 -2.61 -26.24 -15.08
N PHE A 233 -2.67 -27.18 -14.14
CA PHE A 233 -2.85 -28.57 -14.42
C PHE A 233 -3.98 -29.16 -13.57
N SER A 234 -4.80 -30.02 -14.16
CA SER A 234 -5.89 -30.72 -13.47
C SER A 234 -5.45 -32.12 -13.04
N HIS A 235 -5.45 -32.33 -11.74
CA HIS A 235 -5.13 -33.65 -11.15
C HIS A 235 -6.39 -34.51 -10.93
N PRO A 236 -6.24 -35.84 -10.79
CA PRO A 236 -7.37 -36.69 -10.48
C PRO A 236 -8.10 -36.27 -9.19
N PRO A 237 -9.45 -36.23 -9.18
CA PRO A 237 -10.22 -35.78 -8.01
C PRO A 237 -9.87 -36.51 -6.71
N GLN A 238 -9.49 -37.81 -6.79
CA GLN A 238 -9.09 -38.58 -5.61
C GLN A 238 -7.77 -38.07 -5.00
N SER A 239 -6.82 -37.62 -5.84
CA SER A 239 -5.56 -37.02 -5.37
C SER A 239 -5.82 -35.72 -4.61
N ILE A 240 -6.63 -34.83 -5.18
CA ILE A 240 -7.01 -33.57 -4.56
C ILE A 240 -7.72 -33.82 -3.22
N GLN A 241 -8.70 -34.73 -3.22
CA GLN A 241 -9.46 -35.09 -2.03
C GLN A 241 -8.56 -35.67 -0.93
N TYR A 242 -7.58 -36.50 -1.30
CA TYR A 242 -6.59 -37.04 -0.38
C TYR A 242 -5.73 -35.94 0.23
N ARG A 243 -5.20 -34.99 -0.59
CA ARG A 243 -4.38 -33.86 -0.10
C ARG A 243 -5.15 -33.00 0.88
N ILE A 244 -6.37 -32.61 0.52
CA ILE A 244 -7.25 -31.78 1.38
C ILE A 244 -7.54 -32.49 2.71
N SER A 245 -7.89 -33.78 2.68
CA SER A 245 -8.19 -34.57 3.90
C SER A 245 -7.00 -34.69 4.86
N ARG A 246 -5.77 -34.54 4.34
CA ARG A 246 -4.53 -34.53 5.13
C ARG A 246 -4.10 -33.14 5.58
N GLY A 247 -4.86 -32.11 5.26
CA GLY A 247 -4.53 -30.71 5.55
C GLY A 247 -3.45 -30.10 4.65
N ASN A 248 -3.02 -30.82 3.59
CA ASN A 248 -2.00 -30.36 2.64
C ASN A 248 -2.63 -29.48 1.56
N VAL A 249 -3.31 -28.42 1.96
CA VAL A 249 -4.06 -27.53 1.05
C VAL A 249 -3.16 -26.76 0.07
N ASN A 250 -1.92 -26.45 0.48
CA ASN A 250 -0.93 -25.76 -0.36
C ASN A 250 -0.08 -26.73 -1.19
N SER A 251 -0.52 -27.98 -1.38
CA SER A 251 0.23 -28.90 -2.25
C SER A 251 0.11 -28.46 -3.72
N PRO A 252 1.15 -28.70 -4.55
CA PRO A 252 1.12 -28.33 -5.97
C PRO A 252 -0.14 -28.85 -6.68
N GLU A 253 -0.56 -30.08 -6.39
CA GLU A 253 -1.74 -30.67 -7.01
C GLU A 253 -3.04 -29.89 -6.73
N VAL A 254 -3.20 -29.33 -5.52
CA VAL A 254 -4.36 -28.52 -5.17
C VAL A 254 -4.26 -27.14 -5.83
N VAL A 255 -3.12 -26.48 -5.72
CA VAL A 255 -2.87 -25.14 -6.27
C VAL A 255 -3.00 -25.12 -7.79
N GLU A 256 -2.35 -26.05 -8.50
CA GLU A 256 -2.42 -26.18 -9.96
C GLU A 256 -3.85 -26.46 -10.45
N THR A 257 -4.60 -27.29 -9.71
CA THR A 257 -6.01 -27.56 -10.05
C THR A 257 -6.89 -26.33 -9.85
N ILE A 258 -6.69 -25.55 -8.76
CA ILE A 258 -7.41 -24.30 -8.55
C ILE A 258 -7.11 -23.31 -9.69
N ALA A 259 -5.84 -23.16 -10.06
CA ALA A 259 -5.46 -22.32 -11.18
C ALA A 259 -6.10 -22.76 -12.50
N LYS A 260 -6.15 -24.07 -12.75
CA LYS A 260 -6.80 -24.63 -13.95
C LYS A 260 -8.31 -24.37 -13.97
N LEU A 261 -8.99 -24.56 -12.85
CA LEU A 261 -10.42 -24.28 -12.74
C LEU A 261 -10.71 -22.79 -12.95
N ALA A 262 -9.87 -21.91 -12.43
CA ALA A 262 -9.98 -20.49 -12.66
C ALA A 262 -9.74 -20.11 -14.14
N GLN A 263 -8.75 -20.74 -14.78
CA GLN A 263 -8.46 -20.53 -16.21
C GLN A 263 -9.61 -21.01 -17.12
N ASP A 264 -10.27 -22.11 -16.74
CA ASP A 264 -11.40 -22.69 -17.49
C ASP A 264 -12.74 -22.02 -17.14
N GLU A 265 -12.74 -21.04 -16.22
CA GLU A 265 -13.94 -20.39 -15.69
C GLU A 265 -14.93 -21.38 -15.05
N ASP A 266 -14.43 -22.52 -14.54
CA ASP A 266 -15.25 -23.50 -13.82
C ASP A 266 -15.45 -23.06 -12.35
N TRP A 267 -16.24 -22.01 -12.20
CA TRP A 267 -16.53 -21.39 -10.90
C TRP A 267 -17.16 -22.35 -9.90
N PRO A 268 -18.11 -23.21 -10.28
CA PRO A 268 -18.70 -24.18 -9.35
C PRO A 268 -17.66 -25.14 -8.75
N SER A 269 -16.77 -25.67 -9.57
CA SER A 269 -15.73 -26.61 -9.12
C SER A 269 -14.67 -25.89 -8.26
N LEU A 270 -14.30 -24.66 -8.62
CA LEU A 270 -13.38 -23.85 -7.83
C LEU A 270 -13.97 -23.57 -6.44
N TRP A 271 -15.23 -23.11 -6.39
CA TRP A 271 -15.91 -22.89 -5.13
C TRP A 271 -16.02 -24.18 -4.29
N ALA A 272 -16.34 -25.30 -4.93
CA ALA A 272 -16.46 -26.60 -4.24
C ALA A 272 -15.13 -27.07 -3.61
N ILE A 273 -13.97 -26.79 -4.23
CA ILE A 273 -12.65 -27.04 -3.63
C ILE A 273 -12.44 -26.17 -2.41
N SER A 274 -12.71 -24.87 -2.51
CA SER A 274 -12.64 -23.91 -1.40
C SER A 274 -13.51 -24.34 -0.20
N ASP A 275 -14.77 -24.69 -0.45
CA ASP A 275 -15.68 -25.18 0.59
C ASP A 275 -15.18 -26.47 1.24
N ARG A 276 -14.64 -27.40 0.43
CA ARG A 276 -14.08 -28.66 0.96
C ARG A 276 -12.88 -28.43 1.85
N MET A 277 -12.03 -27.46 1.52
CA MET A 277 -10.91 -27.04 2.36
C MET A 277 -11.35 -26.28 3.61
N LYS A 278 -12.58 -25.73 3.60
CA LYS A 278 -13.05 -24.75 4.61
C LYS A 278 -12.11 -23.55 4.70
N ARG A 279 -11.66 -23.08 3.56
CA ARG A 279 -10.76 -21.95 3.41
C ARG A 279 -11.13 -21.12 2.21
N GLU A 280 -11.04 -19.80 2.34
CA GLU A 280 -11.18 -18.93 1.20
C GLU A 280 -9.97 -19.03 0.28
N VAL A 281 -10.21 -18.89 -1.00
CA VAL A 281 -9.21 -18.96 -2.07
C VAL A 281 -9.19 -17.63 -2.81
N SER A 282 -8.00 -17.12 -3.08
CA SER A 282 -7.75 -15.98 -3.93
C SER A 282 -6.98 -16.43 -5.17
N VAL A 283 -7.45 -16.00 -6.35
CA VAL A 283 -6.76 -16.27 -7.63
C VAL A 283 -6.59 -14.95 -8.36
N LEU A 284 -5.36 -14.64 -8.73
CA LEU A 284 -5.00 -13.44 -9.45
C LEU A 284 -4.47 -13.77 -10.84
N PHE A 285 -4.97 -13.08 -11.85
CA PHE A 285 -4.45 -13.10 -13.21
C PHE A 285 -3.72 -11.79 -13.49
N ASP A 286 -2.47 -11.88 -13.88
CA ASP A 286 -1.69 -10.71 -14.28
C ASP A 286 -1.92 -10.33 -15.76
N SER A 287 -1.25 -9.27 -16.23
CA SER A 287 -1.36 -8.79 -17.60
C SER A 287 -0.89 -9.81 -18.65
N GLN A 288 0.02 -10.70 -18.30
CA GLN A 288 0.54 -11.76 -19.18
C GLN A 288 -0.29 -13.04 -19.12
N GLY A 289 -1.29 -13.10 -18.24
CA GLY A 289 -2.13 -14.28 -18.04
C GLY A 289 -1.51 -15.31 -17.09
N LYS A 290 -0.45 -14.97 -16.37
CA LYS A 290 0.05 -15.79 -15.25
C LYS A 290 -1.00 -15.82 -14.15
N ILE A 291 -1.11 -16.99 -13.52
CA ILE A 291 -2.10 -17.28 -12.48
C ILE A 291 -1.39 -17.48 -11.15
N PHE A 292 -1.84 -16.76 -10.15
CA PHE A 292 -1.32 -16.85 -8.79
C PHE A 292 -2.46 -17.26 -7.86
N VAL A 293 -2.24 -18.29 -7.06
CA VAL A 293 -3.24 -18.83 -6.13
C VAL A 293 -2.76 -18.63 -4.71
N ASP A 294 -3.61 -18.06 -3.88
CA ASP A 294 -3.40 -17.97 -2.44
C ASP A 294 -4.57 -18.64 -1.70
N ILE A 295 -4.25 -19.36 -0.61
CA ILE A 295 -5.22 -20.09 0.18
C ILE A 295 -5.20 -19.53 1.59
N GLY A 296 -6.24 -18.77 1.92
CA GLY A 296 -6.42 -18.07 3.18
C GLY A 296 -6.88 -18.94 4.34
N THR A 297 -7.62 -18.34 5.24
CA THR A 297 -8.29 -18.97 6.39
C THR A 297 -9.75 -19.30 6.06
N GLN A 298 -10.56 -19.62 7.05
CA GLN A 298 -11.98 -19.94 6.87
C GLN A 298 -12.85 -18.72 6.52
N GLY A 299 -12.40 -17.52 6.75
CA GLY A 299 -13.18 -16.30 6.52
C GLY A 299 -12.33 -15.12 6.08
N GLU A 300 -11.13 -15.37 5.54
CA GLU A 300 -10.26 -14.31 5.05
C GLU A 300 -9.22 -14.85 4.09
N VAL A 301 -9.16 -14.25 2.91
CA VAL A 301 -8.04 -14.36 1.98
C VAL A 301 -7.68 -12.96 1.46
N VAL A 302 -6.41 -12.64 1.49
CA VAL A 302 -5.90 -11.34 1.05
C VAL A 302 -5.40 -11.45 -0.38
N MET A 303 -5.73 -10.46 -1.23
CA MET A 303 -5.05 -10.30 -2.50
C MET A 303 -3.62 -9.82 -2.25
N SER A 304 -2.67 -10.72 -2.34
CA SER A 304 -1.24 -10.45 -2.22
C SER A 304 -0.54 -10.73 -3.55
N PRO A 305 -0.45 -9.73 -4.46
CA PRO A 305 0.27 -9.93 -5.71
C PRO A 305 1.71 -10.33 -5.41
N PRO A 306 2.17 -11.48 -5.91
CA PRO A 306 3.54 -11.91 -5.69
C PRO A 306 4.52 -11.05 -6.47
N TYR A 307 5.79 -11.11 -6.09
CA TYR A 307 6.85 -10.48 -6.87
C TYR A 307 6.84 -11.02 -8.31
N GLY A 308 6.99 -10.10 -9.27
CA GLY A 308 7.00 -10.45 -10.70
C GLY A 308 5.62 -10.62 -11.34
N ALA A 309 4.53 -10.40 -10.59
CA ALA A 309 3.22 -10.26 -11.21
C ALA A 309 3.15 -8.95 -12.00
N GLU A 310 2.79 -9.04 -13.27
CA GLU A 310 2.78 -7.90 -14.17
C GLU A 310 1.41 -7.21 -14.20
N ILE A 311 1.42 -5.88 -14.09
CA ILE A 311 0.18 -5.08 -14.13
C ILE A 311 -0.13 -4.56 -15.54
N PRO A 312 -1.41 -4.21 -15.81
CA PRO A 312 -2.56 -4.29 -14.91
C PRO A 312 -2.94 -5.75 -14.59
N PHE A 313 -3.50 -5.98 -13.40
CA PHE A 313 -4.08 -7.28 -13.07
C PHE A 313 -5.41 -7.42 -13.81
N ARG A 314 -5.53 -8.45 -14.62
CA ARG A 314 -6.71 -8.66 -15.46
C ARG A 314 -7.94 -9.08 -14.68
N LEU A 315 -7.74 -9.95 -13.66
CA LEU A 315 -8.83 -10.53 -12.92
C LEU A 315 -8.36 -10.94 -11.52
N TRP A 316 -9.12 -10.57 -10.51
CA TRP A 316 -9.03 -11.12 -9.17
C TRP A 316 -10.29 -11.89 -8.82
N ILE A 317 -10.13 -13.16 -8.41
CA ILE A 317 -11.20 -14.04 -7.99
C ILE A 317 -10.98 -14.40 -6.53
N HIS A 318 -12.04 -14.36 -5.72
CA HIS A 318 -11.99 -14.94 -4.39
C HIS A 318 -13.30 -15.66 -4.05
N THR A 319 -13.27 -16.50 -3.03
CA THR A 319 -14.40 -17.35 -2.66
C THR A 319 -14.91 -16.97 -1.28
N HIS A 320 -16.26 -16.96 -1.12
CA HIS A 320 -16.93 -16.86 0.17
C HIS A 320 -17.60 -18.20 0.54
N PRO A 321 -17.79 -18.48 1.85
CA PRO A 321 -18.36 -19.75 2.30
C PRO A 321 -19.76 -20.04 1.80
N TRP A 322 -20.61 -19.01 1.62
CA TRP A 322 -22.03 -19.16 1.28
C TRP A 322 -22.47 -18.25 0.14
N ASP A 323 -22.42 -16.96 0.35
CA ASP A 323 -23.03 -15.97 -0.53
C ASP A 323 -21.94 -15.14 -1.25
N SER A 324 -22.21 -14.72 -2.47
CA SER A 324 -21.36 -13.80 -3.20
C SER A 324 -21.78 -12.36 -2.90
N TYR A 325 -21.07 -11.71 -2.01
CA TYR A 325 -21.24 -10.28 -1.69
C TYR A 325 -19.87 -9.63 -1.53
N TRP A 326 -19.81 -8.33 -1.72
CA TRP A 326 -18.59 -7.56 -1.47
C TRP A 326 -18.53 -7.20 0.01
N SER A 327 -17.71 -7.89 0.78
CA SER A 327 -17.43 -7.56 2.17
C SER A 327 -16.70 -6.22 2.27
N GLU A 328 -16.56 -5.66 3.47
CA GLU A 328 -15.78 -4.45 3.70
C GLU A 328 -14.29 -4.67 3.30
N THR A 329 -13.74 -5.82 3.65
CA THR A 329 -12.38 -6.25 3.28
C THR A 329 -12.19 -6.30 1.75
N ASP A 330 -13.16 -6.84 1.02
CA ASP A 330 -13.08 -6.91 -0.45
C ASP A 330 -13.13 -5.54 -1.07
N ARG A 331 -14.02 -4.67 -0.57
CA ARG A 331 -14.14 -3.28 -1.02
C ARG A 331 -12.84 -2.52 -0.78
N ASP A 332 -12.21 -2.70 0.38
CA ASP A 332 -10.93 -2.10 0.70
C ASP A 332 -9.81 -2.63 -0.23
N THR A 333 -9.82 -3.93 -0.48
CA THR A 333 -8.88 -4.56 -1.43
C THR A 333 -9.07 -3.98 -2.84
N ILE A 334 -10.27 -3.98 -3.40
CA ILE A 334 -10.55 -3.41 -4.72
C ILE A 334 -10.19 -1.92 -4.75
N SER A 335 -10.46 -1.18 -3.68
CA SER A 335 -10.10 0.24 -3.56
C SER A 335 -8.58 0.45 -3.65
N CYS A 336 -7.81 -0.39 -2.94
CA CYS A 336 -6.33 -0.33 -2.97
C CYS A 336 -5.75 -0.59 -4.36
N TYR A 337 -6.34 -1.53 -5.09
CA TYR A 337 -5.86 -1.94 -6.42
C TYR A 337 -6.65 -1.31 -7.59
N SER A 338 -7.57 -0.39 -7.34
CA SER A 338 -8.51 0.15 -8.32
C SER A 338 -7.87 0.80 -9.56
N GLY A 339 -6.61 1.25 -9.45
CA GLY A 339 -5.85 1.81 -10.57
C GLY A 339 -5.10 0.80 -11.43
N ILE A 340 -5.02 -0.46 -10.98
CA ILE A 340 -4.22 -1.52 -11.63
C ILE A 340 -4.96 -2.86 -11.72
N LEU A 341 -6.20 -2.94 -11.26
CA LEU A 341 -7.09 -4.10 -11.36
C LEU A 341 -8.19 -3.80 -12.39
N GLU A 342 -8.43 -4.72 -13.32
CA GLU A 342 -9.43 -4.54 -14.38
C GLU A 342 -10.78 -5.17 -14.03
N GLU A 343 -10.80 -6.24 -13.24
CA GLU A 343 -12.01 -6.96 -12.88
C GLU A 343 -11.84 -7.74 -11.57
N ALA A 344 -12.91 -7.87 -10.79
CA ALA A 344 -12.96 -8.76 -9.65
C ALA A 344 -14.24 -9.59 -9.65
N ILE A 345 -14.14 -10.84 -9.16
CA ILE A 345 -15.24 -11.80 -9.01
C ILE A 345 -15.22 -12.39 -7.60
N VAL A 346 -16.35 -12.42 -6.95
CA VAL A 346 -16.55 -13.17 -5.71
C VAL A 346 -17.49 -14.35 -5.96
N LEU A 347 -17.02 -15.55 -5.59
CA LEU A 347 -17.75 -16.81 -5.77
C LEU A 347 -18.51 -17.17 -4.49
N GLY A 348 -19.79 -17.48 -4.62
CA GLY A 348 -20.63 -18.08 -3.60
C GLY A 348 -20.99 -19.53 -3.95
N HIS A 349 -21.91 -20.14 -3.20
CA HIS A 349 -22.28 -21.56 -3.31
C HIS A 349 -22.81 -21.96 -4.71
N ASP A 350 -23.71 -21.17 -5.28
CA ASP A 350 -24.41 -21.48 -6.55
C ASP A 350 -24.44 -20.28 -7.52
N HIS A 351 -23.71 -19.23 -7.21
CA HIS A 351 -23.68 -17.97 -7.97
C HIS A 351 -22.38 -17.21 -7.71
N TYR A 352 -22.14 -16.19 -8.54
CA TYR A 352 -21.04 -15.26 -8.36
C TYR A 352 -21.51 -13.81 -8.52
N LYS A 353 -20.70 -12.89 -8.06
CA LYS A 353 -20.87 -11.46 -8.28
C LYS A 353 -19.61 -10.88 -8.89
N ARG A 354 -19.79 -9.94 -9.82
CA ARG A 354 -18.71 -9.31 -10.57
C ARG A 354 -18.66 -7.82 -10.31
N THR A 355 -17.48 -7.23 -10.39
CA THR A 355 -17.27 -5.79 -10.42
C THR A 355 -16.11 -5.43 -11.34
N ARG A 356 -16.22 -4.28 -12.00
CA ARG A 356 -15.21 -3.77 -12.94
C ARG A 356 -15.28 -2.24 -13.00
N PRO A 357 -14.21 -1.56 -13.47
CA PRO A 357 -14.26 -0.13 -13.73
C PRO A 357 -15.39 0.22 -14.69
N THR A 358 -16.10 1.30 -14.37
CA THR A 358 -17.24 1.75 -15.18
C THR A 358 -16.77 2.34 -16.49
N VAL A 359 -17.49 2.02 -17.57
CA VAL A 359 -17.32 2.67 -18.88
C VAL A 359 -18.35 3.81 -19.05
N ARG A 360 -18.12 4.67 -20.05
CA ARG A 360 -19.03 5.77 -20.35
C ARG A 360 -20.42 5.20 -20.73
N ASN A 361 -21.47 5.66 -20.07
CA ASN A 361 -22.86 5.19 -20.16
C ASN A 361 -23.16 3.82 -19.51
N ASP A 362 -22.42 3.46 -18.48
CA ASP A 362 -22.69 2.28 -17.67
C ASP A 362 -23.80 2.61 -16.64
N ASP A 363 -24.94 1.91 -16.73
CA ASP A 363 -26.11 2.11 -15.88
C ASP A 363 -26.13 1.25 -14.59
N HIS A 364 -25.10 0.42 -14.38
CA HIS A 364 -25.01 -0.38 -13.16
C HIS A 364 -24.85 0.51 -11.91
N PRO A 365 -25.40 0.10 -10.76
CA PRO A 365 -25.08 0.70 -9.47
C PRO A 365 -23.57 0.71 -9.24
N ARG A 366 -23.11 1.56 -8.34
CA ARG A 366 -21.70 1.67 -7.99
C ARG A 366 -21.42 0.95 -6.68
N LEU A 367 -20.22 0.38 -6.54
CA LEU A 367 -19.78 -0.25 -5.29
C LEU A 367 -19.78 0.72 -4.10
N SER A 368 -19.59 2.01 -4.36
CA SER A 368 -19.69 3.09 -3.37
C SER A 368 -20.17 4.37 -4.03
N GLU A 369 -20.81 5.25 -3.27
CA GLU A 369 -21.16 6.60 -3.73
C GLU A 369 -19.92 7.50 -3.85
N HIS A 370 -18.83 7.20 -3.14
CA HIS A 370 -17.64 8.03 -3.03
C HIS A 370 -16.35 7.20 -3.12
N GLY A 371 -15.24 7.89 -3.36
CA GLY A 371 -13.90 7.29 -3.40
C GLY A 371 -13.62 6.46 -4.67
N PRO A 372 -12.56 5.65 -4.69
CA PRO A 372 -12.18 4.88 -5.87
C PRO A 372 -13.26 3.92 -6.35
N LEU A 373 -14.05 3.38 -5.43
CA LEU A 373 -15.13 2.45 -5.73
C LEU A 373 -16.34 3.11 -6.40
N SER A 374 -16.43 4.43 -6.43
CA SER A 374 -17.46 5.15 -7.20
C SER A 374 -17.28 5.01 -8.71
N SER A 375 -16.12 4.56 -9.15
CA SER A 375 -15.82 4.21 -10.55
C SER A 375 -15.92 2.71 -10.82
N TRP A 376 -16.43 1.91 -9.89
CA TRP A 376 -16.59 0.46 -10.02
C TRP A 376 -18.08 0.08 -9.99
N THR A 377 -18.47 -0.89 -10.84
CA THR A 377 -19.85 -1.37 -10.91
C THR A 377 -20.21 -2.23 -9.70
N GLU A 378 -21.45 -2.22 -9.28
CA GLU A 378 -22.04 -3.26 -8.45
C GLU A 378 -23.01 -4.08 -9.30
N GLU A 379 -22.50 -5.14 -9.95
CA GLU A 379 -23.29 -5.98 -10.83
C GLU A 379 -24.21 -6.90 -10.00
N GLU A 380 -25.30 -7.33 -10.61
CA GLU A 380 -26.24 -8.27 -9.98
C GLU A 380 -25.61 -9.66 -9.86
N ILE A 381 -26.14 -10.45 -8.95
CA ILE A 381 -25.78 -11.85 -8.75
C ILE A 381 -26.05 -12.65 -10.02
N THR A 382 -25.05 -13.42 -10.48
CA THR A 382 -25.17 -14.30 -11.64
C THR A 382 -25.12 -15.75 -11.19
N PRO A 383 -26.20 -16.53 -11.38
CA PRO A 383 -26.20 -17.96 -11.08
C PRO A 383 -25.19 -18.72 -11.95
N TYR A 384 -24.57 -19.77 -11.41
CA TYR A 384 -23.77 -20.69 -12.22
C TYR A 384 -24.65 -21.34 -13.30
N ILE A 385 -24.16 -21.35 -14.53
CA ILE A 385 -24.87 -22.07 -15.61
C ILE A 385 -24.74 -23.56 -15.30
N PRO A 386 -25.86 -24.32 -15.20
CA PRO A 386 -25.77 -25.76 -15.00
C PRO A 386 -24.99 -26.36 -16.16
N ILE A 387 -23.91 -27.07 -15.87
CA ILE A 387 -23.17 -27.83 -16.88
C ILE A 387 -24.16 -28.86 -17.39
N MET A 388 -24.69 -28.69 -18.61
CA MET A 388 -25.55 -29.68 -19.26
C MET A 388 -24.70 -30.93 -19.54
N GLY A 389 -24.70 -31.89 -18.61
CA GLY A 389 -24.04 -33.17 -18.85
C GLY A 389 -23.57 -33.99 -17.66
N ALA A 390 -23.72 -33.54 -16.43
CA ALA A 390 -23.57 -34.43 -15.27
C ALA A 390 -24.84 -35.29 -15.15
N ARG A 391 -24.78 -36.49 -15.72
CA ARG A 391 -25.77 -37.53 -15.42
C ARG A 391 -25.47 -38.12 -14.04
N ASP A 392 -26.51 -38.29 -13.27
CA ASP A 392 -26.61 -38.94 -11.95
C ASP A 392 -25.74 -40.18 -11.75
#